data_09a5c48110d16eb2823fb24186f8a911
#
_entry.id   09a5c48110d16eb2823fb24186f8a911
#
_cell.length_a   1.000
_cell.length_b   1.000
_cell.length_c   1.000
_cell.angle_alpha   90.00
_cell.angle_beta   90.00
_cell.angle_gamma   90.00
#
_symmetry.space_group_name_H-M   'P 1'
#
loop_
_entity.id
_entity.type
_entity.pdbx_description
1 polymer ?
#
loop_
_entity_poly.entity_id
_entity_poly.type
_entity_poly.pdbx_seq_one_letter_code
_entity_poly.pdbx_strand_id
1 'polypeptide(L)'
;DLEKVHAAINAAKEAGVKLQIGFCRRFDHNHRAVYDMVRDGKVGKVNIIKISSRDPEPPPVSYVKVSGGIFYDMMIHDFDMARFLAGSEVTEVNAVGSVLVDPGIGEAGDVDTALVTLKFANGAIGVIDNSRKAVYGYDQRVEVFGSEGCAEDQNDTPNTAVLSTADGAVHGVEDT
;
A
#
# COMPACT_ATOMS: atom_id res chain seq x y z
N ASP A 1 19.26 1.17 -5.50
CA ASP A 1 20.03 1.00 -4.27
C ASP A 1 20.20 2.34 -3.55
N LEU A 2 20.55 2.34 -2.25
CA LEU A 2 20.64 3.54 -1.42
C LEU A 2 21.73 4.51 -1.87
N GLU A 3 22.80 4.02 -2.44
CA GLU A 3 23.90 4.88 -2.95
C GLU A 3 23.40 5.80 -4.07
N LYS A 4 22.60 5.26 -5.00
CA LYS A 4 21.99 6.06 -6.08
C LYS A 4 20.99 7.08 -5.53
N VAL A 5 20.22 6.72 -4.51
CA VAL A 5 19.30 7.64 -3.84
C VAL A 5 20.07 8.80 -3.21
N HIS A 6 21.13 8.50 -2.46
CA HIS A 6 21.98 9.53 -1.86
C HIS A 6 22.67 10.40 -2.90
N ALA A 7 23.14 9.82 -4.00
CA ALA A 7 23.75 10.57 -5.09
C ALA A 7 22.75 11.56 -5.72
N ALA A 8 21.50 11.14 -5.97
CA ALA A 8 20.45 12.00 -6.49
C ALA A 8 20.10 13.16 -5.53
N ILE A 9 19.97 12.86 -4.23
CA ILE A 9 19.70 13.88 -3.19
C ILE A 9 20.85 14.89 -3.14
N ASN A 10 22.10 14.42 -3.16
CA ASN A 10 23.26 15.29 -3.09
C ASN A 10 23.37 16.18 -4.34
N ALA A 11 23.17 15.61 -5.53
CA ALA A 11 23.16 16.37 -6.78
C ALA A 11 22.12 17.51 -6.77
N ALA A 12 20.91 17.22 -6.27
CA ALA A 12 19.87 18.24 -6.14
C ALA A 12 20.26 19.35 -5.14
N LYS A 13 20.88 19.00 -4.01
CA LYS A 13 21.39 19.96 -3.02
C LYS A 13 22.50 20.83 -3.58
N GLU A 14 23.48 20.23 -4.26
CA GLU A 14 24.61 20.94 -4.88
C GLU A 14 24.14 21.90 -5.97
N ALA A 15 23.15 21.48 -6.76
CA ALA A 15 22.55 22.31 -7.81
C ALA A 15 21.61 23.41 -7.26
N GLY A 16 21.28 23.39 -5.97
CA GLY A 16 20.34 24.33 -5.35
C GLY A 16 18.90 24.24 -5.85
N VAL A 17 18.52 23.07 -6.43
CA VAL A 17 17.19 22.84 -6.98
C VAL A 17 16.29 22.06 -6.00
N LYS A 18 14.98 22.20 -6.17
CA LYS A 18 14.00 21.44 -5.37
C LYS A 18 13.87 20.02 -5.92
N LEU A 19 13.98 19.03 -5.04
CA LEU A 19 13.64 17.64 -5.30
C LEU A 19 12.44 17.27 -4.40
N GLN A 20 11.34 16.85 -5.02
CA GLN A 20 10.15 16.42 -4.30
C GLN A 20 9.77 14.99 -4.74
N ILE A 21 9.55 14.12 -3.78
CA ILE A 21 8.98 12.79 -3.99
C ILE A 21 7.49 12.86 -3.65
N GLY A 22 6.65 12.43 -4.58
CA GLY A 22 5.21 12.39 -4.41
C GLY A 22 4.75 11.00 -4.00
N PHE A 23 4.42 10.80 -2.72
CA PHE A 23 3.67 9.63 -2.27
C PHE A 23 2.19 9.90 -2.51
N CYS A 24 1.70 9.54 -3.70
CA CYS A 24 0.38 9.94 -4.22
C CYS A 24 -0.78 9.47 -3.36
N ARG A 25 -0.67 8.33 -2.67
CA ARG A 25 -1.71 7.79 -1.79
C ARG A 25 -2.06 8.73 -0.62
N ARG A 26 -1.16 9.60 -0.17
CA ARG A 26 -1.46 10.64 0.83
C ARG A 26 -2.48 11.67 0.35
N PHE A 27 -2.70 11.75 -0.97
CA PHE A 27 -3.60 12.70 -1.64
C PHE A 27 -4.83 12.01 -2.23
N ASP A 28 -4.92 10.68 -2.13
CA ASP A 28 -6.13 9.94 -2.41
C ASP A 28 -7.24 10.35 -1.43
N HIS A 29 -8.45 10.54 -1.92
CA HIS A 29 -9.55 11.09 -1.11
C HIS A 29 -10.00 10.13 0.00
N ASN A 30 -9.97 8.82 -0.23
CA ASN A 30 -10.38 7.80 0.75
C ASN A 30 -9.32 7.63 1.82
N HIS A 31 -8.06 7.39 1.42
CA HIS A 31 -6.92 7.29 2.36
C HIS A 31 -6.76 8.57 3.18
N ARG A 32 -7.00 9.73 2.55
CA ARG A 32 -6.96 11.02 3.24
C ARG A 32 -8.08 11.16 4.26
N ALA A 33 -9.30 10.68 3.96
CA ALA A 33 -10.41 10.71 4.90
C ALA A 33 -10.10 9.86 6.15
N VAL A 34 -9.54 8.66 5.98
CA VAL A 34 -9.08 7.82 7.09
C VAL A 34 -8.02 8.54 7.92
N TYR A 35 -7.00 9.12 7.27
CA TYR A 35 -5.97 9.90 7.97
C TYR A 35 -6.56 11.06 8.79
N ASP A 36 -7.49 11.82 8.21
CA ASP A 36 -8.11 12.96 8.90
C ASP A 36 -8.93 12.49 10.11
N MET A 37 -9.65 11.37 10.02
CA MET A 37 -10.36 10.75 11.16
C MET A 37 -9.39 10.35 12.29
N VAL A 38 -8.25 9.74 11.94
CA VAL A 38 -7.22 9.35 12.91
C VAL A 38 -6.61 10.57 13.58
N ARG A 39 -6.17 11.54 12.78
CA ARG A 39 -5.59 12.82 13.28
C ARG A 39 -6.54 13.58 14.20
N ASP A 40 -7.83 13.60 13.89
CA ASP A 40 -8.86 14.28 14.66
C ASP A 40 -9.29 13.47 15.90
N GLY A 41 -8.61 12.35 16.20
CA GLY A 41 -8.81 11.53 17.40
C GLY A 41 -10.07 10.67 17.38
N LYS A 42 -10.73 10.50 16.22
CA LYS A 42 -12.00 9.74 16.12
C LYS A 42 -11.86 8.25 16.47
N VAL A 43 -10.68 7.69 16.32
CA VAL A 43 -10.39 6.28 16.67
C VAL A 43 -9.73 6.14 18.05
N GLY A 44 -9.43 7.26 18.74
CA GLY A 44 -8.66 7.24 19.97
C GLY A 44 -7.18 6.90 19.72
N LYS A 45 -6.56 6.18 20.66
CA LYS A 45 -5.17 5.71 20.50
C LYS A 45 -5.11 4.61 19.45
N VAL A 46 -4.26 4.79 18.44
CA VAL A 46 -4.04 3.77 17.39
C VAL A 46 -3.41 2.51 17.99
N ASN A 47 -4.03 1.37 17.72
CA ASN A 47 -3.58 0.05 18.17
C ASN A 47 -3.05 -0.80 17.01
N ILE A 48 -3.84 -0.92 15.91
CA ILE A 48 -3.50 -1.76 14.78
C ILE A 48 -3.73 -0.99 13.48
N ILE A 49 -2.79 -1.12 12.53
CA ILE A 49 -2.93 -0.65 11.15
C ILE A 49 -2.86 -1.87 10.23
N LYS A 50 -3.82 -1.98 9.31
CA LYS A 50 -3.79 -2.99 8.26
C LYS A 50 -3.81 -2.30 6.91
N ILE A 51 -2.99 -2.78 5.99
CA ILE A 51 -2.92 -2.31 4.61
C ILE A 51 -2.92 -3.53 3.70
N SER A 52 -3.87 -3.57 2.77
CA SER A 52 -3.88 -4.52 1.66
C SER A 52 -3.61 -3.77 0.37
N SER A 53 -2.66 -4.29 -0.42
CA SER A 53 -2.28 -3.67 -1.68
C SER A 53 -2.00 -4.78 -2.70
N ARG A 54 -2.89 -4.92 -3.69
CA ARG A 54 -2.84 -6.01 -4.65
C ARG A 54 -3.10 -5.48 -6.05
N ASP A 55 -2.19 -5.80 -6.97
CA ASP A 55 -2.31 -5.44 -8.38
C ASP A 55 -3.22 -6.44 -9.12
N PRO A 56 -3.94 -6.02 -10.17
CA PRO A 56 -4.79 -6.94 -10.95
C PRO A 56 -3.97 -7.97 -11.73
N GLU A 57 -2.81 -7.59 -12.24
CA GLU A 57 -1.89 -8.43 -13.00
C GLU A 57 -0.43 -8.13 -12.65
N PRO A 58 0.46 -9.13 -12.68
CA PRO A 58 1.87 -8.92 -12.41
C PRO A 58 2.54 -8.10 -13.53
N PRO A 59 3.54 -7.28 -13.21
CA PRO A 59 4.32 -6.59 -14.22
C PRO A 59 5.18 -7.58 -15.03
N PRO A 60 5.60 -7.21 -16.25
CA PRO A 60 6.52 -8.04 -17.02
C PRO A 60 7.80 -8.34 -16.25
N VAL A 61 8.35 -9.56 -16.38
CA VAL A 61 9.59 -9.98 -15.70
C VAL A 61 10.77 -9.05 -16.02
N SER A 62 10.82 -8.47 -17.23
CA SER A 62 11.81 -7.46 -17.60
C SER A 62 11.78 -6.21 -16.72
N TYR A 63 10.61 -5.81 -16.28
CA TYR A 63 10.42 -4.71 -15.32
C TYR A 63 10.85 -5.11 -13.91
N VAL A 64 10.45 -6.30 -13.45
CA VAL A 64 10.85 -6.84 -12.12
C VAL A 64 12.36 -6.77 -11.92
N LYS A 65 13.13 -7.14 -12.93
CA LYS A 65 14.62 -7.14 -12.88
C LYS A 65 15.25 -5.77 -12.62
N VAL A 66 14.53 -4.68 -12.84
CA VAL A 66 15.06 -3.31 -12.73
C VAL A 66 14.29 -2.42 -11.74
N SER A 67 13.10 -2.83 -11.33
CA SER A 67 12.22 -2.05 -10.45
C SER A 67 12.71 -1.96 -9.00
N GLY A 68 13.52 -2.93 -8.57
CA GLY A 68 13.92 -3.09 -7.16
C GLY A 68 13.07 -4.08 -6.38
N GLY A 69 12.14 -4.78 -7.06
CA GLY A 69 11.30 -5.82 -6.50
C GLY A 69 10.11 -5.30 -5.70
N ILE A 70 9.31 -6.24 -5.18
CA ILE A 70 8.02 -5.93 -4.53
C ILE A 70 8.15 -4.90 -3.40
N PHE A 71 9.24 -4.93 -2.63
CA PHE A 71 9.41 -4.05 -1.48
C PHE A 71 9.73 -2.60 -1.87
N TYR A 72 10.56 -2.38 -2.92
CA TYR A 72 10.96 -1.03 -3.35
C TYR A 72 10.04 -0.44 -4.40
N ASP A 73 9.34 -1.26 -5.16
CA ASP A 73 8.48 -0.83 -6.25
C ASP A 73 7.02 -0.69 -5.79
N MET A 74 6.48 -1.70 -5.13
CA MET A 74 5.07 -1.75 -4.71
C MET A 74 4.89 -1.35 -3.25
N MET A 75 5.52 -2.05 -2.33
CA MET A 75 5.29 -1.89 -0.89
C MET A 75 5.85 -0.59 -0.31
N ILE A 76 6.71 0.11 -1.04
CA ILE A 76 7.20 1.44 -0.63
C ILE A 76 6.05 2.43 -0.37
N HIS A 77 4.96 2.32 -1.13
CA HIS A 77 3.76 3.13 -0.94
C HIS A 77 3.04 2.77 0.37
N ASP A 78 3.02 1.49 0.72
CA ASP A 78 2.39 0.99 1.94
C ASP A 78 3.23 1.33 3.17
N PHE A 79 4.56 1.27 3.08
CA PHE A 79 5.45 1.72 4.15
C PHE A 79 5.28 3.21 4.47
N ASP A 80 5.13 4.03 3.44
CA ASP A 80 4.83 5.45 3.61
C ASP A 80 3.47 5.66 4.27
N MET A 81 2.43 4.96 3.77
CA MET A 81 1.08 5.06 4.29
C MET A 81 0.98 4.58 5.74
N ALA A 82 1.65 3.47 6.09
CA ALA A 82 1.67 2.96 7.45
C ALA A 82 2.24 3.99 8.45
N ARG A 83 3.36 4.65 8.10
CA ARG A 83 3.95 5.73 8.91
C ARG A 83 3.05 6.96 8.98
N PHE A 84 2.41 7.31 7.86
CA PHE A 84 1.49 8.44 7.76
C PHE A 84 0.27 8.27 8.68
N LEU A 85 -0.36 7.09 8.64
CA LEU A 85 -1.52 6.76 9.46
C LEU A 85 -1.16 6.57 10.96
N ALA A 86 0.00 5.95 11.24
CA ALA A 86 0.46 5.77 12.61
C ALA A 86 0.86 7.07 13.30
N GLY A 87 1.25 8.09 12.53
CA GLY A 87 1.88 9.31 13.06
C GLY A 87 3.14 9.00 13.88
N SER A 88 3.84 7.90 13.57
CA SER A 88 4.96 7.37 14.37
C SER A 88 5.94 6.62 13.47
N GLU A 89 7.21 6.59 13.91
CA GLU A 89 8.26 5.84 13.20
C GLU A 89 8.21 4.35 13.51
N VAL A 90 8.61 3.54 12.53
CA VAL A 90 8.73 2.09 12.66
C VAL A 90 10.02 1.74 13.41
N THR A 91 9.93 0.85 14.39
CA THR A 91 11.06 0.39 15.21
C THR A 91 11.43 -1.06 14.94
N GLU A 92 10.53 -1.86 14.40
CA GLU A 92 10.76 -3.28 14.12
C GLU A 92 9.97 -3.68 12.86
N VAL A 93 10.61 -4.46 12.00
CA VAL A 93 10.04 -5.00 10.76
C VAL A 93 10.32 -6.49 10.70
N ASN A 94 9.29 -7.26 10.37
CA ASN A 94 9.45 -8.67 10.00
C ASN A 94 8.68 -8.92 8.70
N ALA A 95 9.33 -9.56 7.73
CA ALA A 95 8.79 -9.78 6.39
C ALA A 95 8.88 -11.27 6.00
N VAL A 96 7.82 -11.76 5.37
CA VAL A 96 7.77 -13.08 4.73
C VAL A 96 7.30 -12.86 3.29
N GLY A 97 8.02 -13.43 2.33
CA GLY A 97 7.67 -13.37 0.91
C GLY A 97 7.70 -14.74 0.25
N SER A 98 6.95 -14.91 -0.80
CA SER A 98 6.84 -16.15 -1.56
C SER A 98 6.55 -15.88 -3.04
N VAL A 99 6.84 -16.85 -3.89
CA VAL A 99 6.50 -16.85 -5.31
C VAL A 99 5.27 -17.74 -5.47
N LEU A 100 4.10 -17.12 -5.61
CA LEU A 100 2.79 -17.81 -5.66
C LEU A 100 2.00 -17.50 -6.94
N VAL A 101 2.43 -16.50 -7.71
CA VAL A 101 1.73 -15.99 -8.89
C VAL A 101 2.48 -16.35 -10.17
N ASP A 102 3.73 -15.96 -10.31
CA ASP A 102 4.53 -16.14 -11.53
C ASP A 102 5.95 -16.65 -11.19
N PRO A 103 6.28 -17.90 -11.55
CA PRO A 103 7.63 -18.44 -11.36
C PRO A 103 8.74 -17.57 -11.96
N GLY A 104 8.46 -16.83 -13.06
CA GLY A 104 9.42 -15.93 -13.69
C GLY A 104 9.86 -14.77 -12.78
N ILE A 105 9.02 -14.36 -11.84
CA ILE A 105 9.39 -13.37 -10.82
C ILE A 105 10.42 -13.98 -9.87
N GLY A 106 10.22 -15.24 -9.45
CA GLY A 106 11.20 -15.97 -8.64
C GLY A 106 12.54 -16.18 -9.36
N GLU A 107 12.52 -16.51 -10.65
CA GLU A 107 13.73 -16.62 -11.47
C GLU A 107 14.47 -15.27 -11.61
N ALA A 108 13.74 -14.17 -11.53
CA ALA A 108 14.31 -12.82 -11.50
C ALA A 108 14.90 -12.42 -10.13
N GLY A 109 14.74 -13.27 -9.11
CA GLY A 109 15.28 -13.04 -7.76
C GLY A 109 14.37 -12.21 -6.85
N ASP A 110 13.06 -12.12 -7.16
CA ASP A 110 12.05 -11.40 -6.38
C ASP A 110 10.95 -12.34 -5.88
N VAL A 111 10.02 -11.81 -5.10
CA VAL A 111 8.78 -12.48 -4.69
C VAL A 111 7.59 -11.70 -5.25
N ASP A 112 6.45 -12.36 -5.43
CA ASP A 112 5.22 -11.75 -5.95
C ASP A 112 4.12 -11.59 -4.90
N THR A 113 4.31 -12.20 -3.75
CA THR A 113 3.39 -12.14 -2.61
C THR A 113 4.20 -11.96 -1.34
N ALA A 114 3.81 -11.00 -0.50
CA ALA A 114 4.53 -10.71 0.74
C ALA A 114 3.59 -10.26 1.86
N LEU A 115 3.94 -10.66 3.08
CA LEU A 115 3.37 -10.15 4.32
C LEU A 115 4.47 -9.47 5.14
N VAL A 116 4.16 -8.27 5.65
CA VAL A 116 5.08 -7.53 6.53
C VAL A 116 4.36 -7.15 7.80
N THR A 117 4.98 -7.39 8.93
CA THR A 117 4.54 -6.86 10.22
C THR A 117 5.45 -5.73 10.67
N LEU A 118 4.84 -4.70 11.26
CA LEU A 118 5.52 -3.49 11.72
C LEU A 118 5.23 -3.26 13.20
N LYS A 119 6.22 -2.72 13.92
CA LYS A 119 6.03 -2.19 15.26
C LYS A 119 6.43 -0.73 15.27
N PHE A 120 5.61 0.12 15.85
CA PHE A 120 5.82 1.55 15.87
C PHE A 120 6.31 2.03 17.23
N ALA A 121 7.04 3.15 17.26
CA ALA A 121 7.57 3.75 18.48
C ALA A 121 6.47 4.16 19.48
N ASN A 122 5.26 4.48 19.02
CA ASN A 122 4.10 4.78 19.86
C ASN A 122 3.42 3.52 20.45
N GLY A 123 3.92 2.31 20.14
CA GLY A 123 3.42 1.02 20.60
C GLY A 123 2.36 0.38 19.71
N ALA A 124 1.88 1.05 18.66
CA ALA A 124 1.00 0.45 17.66
C ALA A 124 1.73 -0.65 16.88
N ILE A 125 0.96 -1.57 16.31
CA ILE A 125 1.46 -2.61 15.40
C ILE A 125 0.78 -2.47 14.04
N GLY A 126 1.43 -2.96 12.99
CA GLY A 126 0.88 -2.93 11.65
C GLY A 126 1.10 -4.23 10.89
N VAL A 127 0.26 -4.46 9.90
CA VAL A 127 0.43 -5.53 8.92
C VAL A 127 0.16 -4.99 7.53
N ILE A 128 1.00 -5.38 6.58
CA ILE A 128 0.85 -5.09 5.15
C ILE A 128 0.79 -6.42 4.43
N ASP A 129 -0.19 -6.62 3.57
CA ASP A 129 -0.24 -7.72 2.62
C ASP A 129 -0.19 -7.20 1.18
N ASN A 130 0.76 -7.70 0.40
CA ASN A 130 0.90 -7.38 -1.01
C ASN A 130 0.83 -8.64 -1.87
N SER A 131 0.21 -8.51 -3.04
CA SER A 131 0.27 -9.51 -4.09
C SER A 131 0.31 -8.85 -5.47
N ARG A 132 1.11 -9.42 -6.38
CA ARG A 132 1.16 -8.98 -7.77
C ARG A 132 -0.02 -9.44 -8.59
N LYS A 133 -1.00 -10.18 -7.99
CA LYS A 133 -2.20 -10.59 -8.71
C LYS A 133 -3.41 -10.72 -7.80
N ALA A 134 -4.43 -9.92 -8.07
CA ALA A 134 -5.78 -10.03 -7.54
C ALA A 134 -6.76 -10.26 -8.70
N VAL A 135 -7.30 -11.47 -8.80
CA VAL A 135 -8.17 -11.88 -9.92
C VAL A 135 -9.48 -11.10 -10.01
N TYR A 136 -9.83 -10.37 -8.95
CA TYR A 136 -11.02 -9.55 -8.84
C TYR A 136 -10.77 -8.06 -9.10
N GLY A 137 -9.55 -7.69 -9.52
CA GLY A 137 -9.19 -6.32 -9.85
C GLY A 137 -8.23 -5.68 -8.85
N TYR A 138 -8.04 -4.36 -8.98
CA TYR A 138 -7.16 -3.59 -8.13
C TYR A 138 -7.71 -3.53 -6.69
N ASP A 139 -6.86 -3.83 -5.69
CA ASP A 139 -7.28 -3.85 -4.29
C ASP A 139 -6.32 -3.02 -3.42
N GLN A 140 -6.79 -1.86 -2.95
CA GLN A 140 -6.01 -0.90 -2.17
C GLN A 140 -6.84 -0.44 -0.98
N ARG A 141 -6.61 -1.02 0.19
CA ARG A 141 -7.40 -0.75 1.40
C ARG A 141 -6.53 -0.46 2.59
N VAL A 142 -6.99 0.44 3.46
CA VAL A 142 -6.38 0.68 4.76
C VAL A 142 -7.44 0.58 5.88
N GLU A 143 -7.02 0.08 7.02
CA GLU A 143 -7.81 0.04 8.26
C GLU A 143 -6.95 0.53 9.41
N VAL A 144 -7.48 1.44 10.21
CA VAL A 144 -6.86 1.89 11.47
C VAL A 144 -7.81 1.60 12.62
N PHE A 145 -7.47 0.60 13.43
CA PHE A 145 -8.19 0.23 14.63
C PHE A 145 -7.54 0.89 15.85
N GLY A 146 -8.34 1.58 16.64
CA GLY A 146 -7.91 2.29 17.83
C GLY A 146 -8.73 1.94 19.07
N SER A 147 -8.45 2.65 20.18
CA SER A 147 -9.11 2.41 21.47
C SER A 147 -10.58 2.84 21.52
N GLU A 148 -11.03 3.70 20.61
CA GLU A 148 -12.38 4.28 20.61
C GLU A 148 -13.14 4.02 19.32
N GLY A 149 -12.52 3.41 18.31
CA GLY A 149 -13.17 3.11 17.05
C GLY A 149 -12.22 2.53 15.99
N CYS A 150 -12.78 2.35 14.81
CA CYS A 150 -12.08 1.88 13.64
C CYS A 150 -12.43 2.81 12.46
N ALA A 151 -11.42 3.24 11.72
CA ALA A 151 -11.57 3.94 10.46
C ALA A 151 -10.97 3.09 9.35
N GLU A 152 -11.72 2.87 8.28
CA GLU A 152 -11.28 2.08 7.15
C GLU A 152 -11.73 2.72 5.84
N ASP A 153 -11.02 2.46 4.77
CA ASP A 153 -11.50 2.66 3.43
C ASP A 153 -11.69 1.33 2.71
N GLN A 154 -12.62 1.33 1.79
CA GLN A 154 -12.92 0.23 0.87
C GLN A 154 -12.51 0.68 -0.53
N ASN A 155 -12.26 -0.27 -1.43
CA ASN A 155 -12.02 0.07 -2.82
C ASN A 155 -13.23 0.84 -3.39
N ASP A 156 -12.94 1.88 -4.16
CA ASP A 156 -13.98 2.59 -4.91
C ASP A 156 -14.67 1.64 -5.89
N THR A 157 -15.98 1.78 -5.98
CA THR A 157 -16.73 1.17 -7.08
C THR A 157 -16.92 2.22 -8.16
N PRO A 158 -16.91 1.86 -9.46
CA PRO A 158 -17.09 2.82 -10.55
C PRO A 158 -18.38 3.65 -10.41
N ASN A 159 -19.43 3.03 -9.84
CA ASN A 159 -20.70 3.67 -9.54
C ASN A 159 -21.48 2.84 -8.50
N THR A 160 -22.62 3.35 -8.04
CA THR A 160 -23.52 2.67 -7.11
C THR A 160 -24.67 1.91 -7.80
N ALA A 161 -24.61 1.76 -9.14
CA ALA A 161 -25.64 1.04 -9.88
C ALA A 161 -25.61 -0.47 -9.51
N VAL A 162 -26.78 -1.07 -9.52
CA VAL A 162 -26.97 -2.51 -9.28
C VAL A 162 -27.76 -3.08 -10.46
N LEU A 163 -27.18 -4.05 -11.15
CA LEU A 163 -27.89 -4.85 -12.14
C LEU A 163 -28.39 -6.12 -11.45
N SER A 164 -29.72 -6.27 -11.38
CA SER A 164 -30.36 -7.47 -10.85
C SER A 164 -30.95 -8.29 -11.99
N THR A 165 -30.59 -9.56 -12.07
CA THR A 165 -31.08 -10.52 -13.06
C THR A 165 -31.54 -11.80 -12.36
N ALA A 166 -32.05 -12.77 -13.12
CA ALA A 166 -32.38 -14.09 -12.59
C ALA A 166 -31.15 -14.83 -12.02
N ASP A 167 -29.94 -14.48 -12.45
CA ASP A 167 -28.68 -15.11 -12.02
C ASP A 167 -28.05 -14.43 -10.79
N GLY A 168 -28.62 -13.32 -10.32
CA GLY A 168 -28.13 -12.57 -9.14
C GLY A 168 -28.06 -11.07 -9.36
N ALA A 169 -27.37 -10.40 -8.42
CA ALA A 169 -27.12 -8.96 -8.46
C ALA A 169 -25.63 -8.67 -8.61
N VAL A 170 -25.28 -7.75 -9.51
CA VAL A 170 -23.94 -7.22 -9.71
C VAL A 170 -23.91 -5.74 -9.37
N HIS A 171 -22.95 -5.33 -8.54
CA HIS A 171 -22.81 -3.94 -8.08
C HIS A 171 -21.66 -3.27 -8.83
N GLY A 172 -21.80 -1.97 -9.10
CA GLY A 172 -20.75 -1.15 -9.71
C GLY A 172 -20.39 -1.62 -11.13
N VAL A 173 -21.40 -1.83 -11.98
CA VAL A 173 -21.21 -2.32 -13.36
C VAL A 173 -20.43 -1.28 -14.16
N GLU A 174 -19.26 -1.67 -14.70
CA GLU A 174 -18.56 -0.87 -15.70
C GLU A 174 -19.28 -0.97 -17.03
N ASP A 175 -19.33 0.15 -17.77
CA ASP A 175 -19.78 0.16 -19.16
C ASP A 175 -18.84 -0.74 -20.00
N THR A 176 -19.38 -1.81 -20.56
CA THR A 176 -18.68 -2.74 -21.47
C THR A 176 -18.54 -2.15 -22.87
#